data_3af73c37c19d9ece801360b1df73103b
#
_entry.id   3af73c37c19d9ece801360b1df73103b
#
_cell.length_a   1.000
_cell.length_b   1.000
_cell.length_c   1.000
_cell.angle_alpha   90.00
_cell.angle_beta   90.00
_cell.angle_gamma   90.00
#
_symmetry.space_group_name_H-M   'P 1'
#
loop_
_entity.id
_entity.type
_entity.pdbx_description
1 polymer ?
#
loop_
_entity_poly.entity_id
_entity_poly.type
_entity_poly.pdbx_seq_one_letter_code
_entity_poly.pdbx_strand_id
1 'polypeptide(L)'
;EAEWVHGSMGGTAGARHGLLSRVAWTEDDDLAGPQPSALKDPNAFGLFDTLGNVWEWCWDRLDPARYGDYRVLKGGGWADPEWSCRVGVRRGNAPDARVEDAGFRVARGPVATDDELDGGQGWSERADRHRASIRGPLPVGWTPLT
;
A
#
# COMPACT_ATOMS: atom_id res chain seq x y z
N GLU A 1 -2.83 0.05 -5.38
CA GLU A 1 -3.34 -0.93 -4.40
C GLU A 1 -3.35 -2.33 -4.99
N ALA A 2 -3.90 -2.54 -6.19
CA ALA A 2 -3.98 -3.87 -6.80
C ALA A 2 -2.60 -4.53 -6.99
N GLU A 3 -1.61 -3.79 -7.42
CA GLU A 3 -0.22 -4.26 -7.56
C GLU A 3 0.37 -4.60 -6.20
N TRP A 4 0.11 -3.76 -5.19
CA TRP A 4 0.55 -4.03 -3.81
C TRP A 4 -0.04 -5.35 -3.29
N VAL A 5 -1.35 -5.55 -3.46
CA VAL A 5 -2.05 -6.77 -3.06
C VAL A 5 -1.44 -7.99 -3.74
N HIS A 6 -1.27 -7.93 -5.08
CA HIS A 6 -0.66 -9.01 -5.85
C HIS A 6 0.74 -9.34 -5.35
N GLY A 7 1.59 -8.32 -5.20
CA GLY A 7 2.95 -8.46 -4.71
C GLY A 7 3.00 -9.07 -3.30
N SER A 8 2.17 -8.56 -2.39
CA SER A 8 2.14 -9.02 -0.99
C SER A 8 1.60 -10.43 -0.82
N MET A 9 0.69 -10.87 -1.66
CA MET A 9 0.21 -12.26 -1.65
C MET A 9 1.31 -13.25 -2.00
N GLY A 10 2.28 -12.86 -2.81
CA GLY A 10 3.40 -13.74 -3.18
C GLY A 10 2.96 -15.07 -3.77
N GLY A 11 1.86 -15.10 -4.54
CA GLY A 11 1.30 -16.31 -5.12
C GLY A 11 0.42 -17.14 -4.17
N THR A 12 0.20 -16.71 -2.93
CA THR A 12 -0.75 -17.37 -2.00
C THR A 12 -2.16 -16.85 -2.19
N ALA A 13 -3.16 -17.65 -1.80
CA ALA A 13 -4.56 -17.24 -1.82
C ALA A 13 -5.08 -16.82 -0.43
N GLY A 14 -4.23 -16.81 0.58
CA GLY A 14 -4.60 -16.53 1.97
C GLY A 14 -4.58 -15.03 2.30
N ALA A 15 -5.06 -14.71 3.50
CA ALA A 15 -4.98 -13.36 4.05
C ALA A 15 -3.53 -12.91 4.35
N ARG A 16 -2.59 -13.85 4.43
CA ARG A 16 -1.16 -13.68 4.71
C ARG A 16 -0.36 -14.68 3.90
N HIS A 17 0.87 -14.31 3.56
CA HIS A 17 1.78 -15.19 2.84
C HIS A 17 2.58 -16.14 3.74
N GLY A 18 2.40 -16.09 5.06
CA GLY A 18 3.10 -16.95 6.02
C GLY A 18 2.58 -16.81 7.44
N LEU A 19 3.24 -17.50 8.36
CA LEU A 19 2.99 -17.38 9.80
C LEU A 19 3.37 -15.96 10.26
N LEU A 20 2.44 -15.24 10.90
CA LEU A 20 2.60 -13.81 11.16
C LEU A 20 3.88 -13.47 11.94
N SER A 21 4.20 -14.21 12.99
CA SER A 21 5.42 -13.99 13.77
C SER A 21 6.73 -14.12 12.97
N ARG A 22 6.68 -14.78 11.80
CA ARG A 22 7.84 -14.94 10.92
C ARG A 22 7.93 -13.89 9.83
N VAL A 23 6.80 -13.31 9.42
CA VAL A 23 6.71 -12.45 8.23
C VAL A 23 6.38 -10.99 8.53
N ALA A 24 6.00 -10.66 9.78
CA ALA A 24 5.55 -9.34 10.16
C ALA A 24 6.07 -8.92 11.53
N TRP A 25 6.28 -7.61 11.70
CA TRP A 25 6.44 -6.94 12.99
C TRP A 25 5.10 -6.34 13.39
N THR A 26 4.60 -6.66 14.58
CA THR A 26 3.27 -6.30 15.09
C THR A 26 3.33 -5.85 16.54
N GLU A 27 2.20 -5.49 17.15
CA GLU A 27 2.13 -5.15 18.58
C GLU A 27 2.62 -6.27 19.50
N ASP A 28 2.51 -7.54 19.06
CA ASP A 28 2.97 -8.70 19.83
C ASP A 28 4.50 -8.77 20.00
N ASP A 29 5.25 -8.05 19.18
CA ASP A 29 6.72 -7.98 19.28
C ASP A 29 7.21 -6.92 20.30
N ASP A 30 6.30 -6.15 20.95
CA ASP A 30 6.56 -5.12 21.99
C ASP A 30 7.67 -4.13 21.59
N LEU A 31 7.54 -3.52 20.42
CA LEU A 31 8.54 -2.65 19.83
C LEU A 31 8.27 -1.17 20.16
N ALA A 32 9.32 -0.39 20.25
CA ALA A 32 9.23 1.06 20.42
C ALA A 32 9.16 1.85 19.09
N GLY A 33 9.17 1.16 17.94
CA GLY A 33 9.14 1.77 16.63
C GLY A 33 9.38 0.78 15.50
N PRO A 34 9.41 1.26 14.24
CA PRO A 34 9.64 0.42 13.09
C PRO A 34 11.03 -0.21 13.11
N GLN A 35 11.14 -1.38 12.54
CA GLN A 35 12.37 -2.16 12.48
C GLN A 35 13.08 -1.99 11.11
N PRO A 36 14.40 -2.19 11.07
CA PRO A 36 15.11 -2.28 9.80
C PRO A 36 14.50 -3.35 8.89
N SER A 37 14.47 -3.05 7.59
CA SER A 37 13.89 -3.96 6.61
C SER A 37 14.63 -5.28 6.49
N ALA A 38 13.89 -6.33 6.07
CA ALA A 38 14.41 -7.67 5.76
C ALA A 38 14.96 -8.46 6.96
N LEU A 39 14.40 -8.24 8.15
CA LEU A 39 14.71 -9.04 9.34
C LEU A 39 13.74 -10.20 9.56
N LYS A 40 12.57 -10.15 8.95
CA LYS A 40 11.58 -11.26 8.93
C LYS A 40 11.67 -12.00 7.58
N ASP A 41 10.91 -13.08 7.43
CA ASP A 41 10.93 -13.88 6.20
C ASP A 41 10.24 -13.13 5.03
N PRO A 42 10.78 -13.24 3.80
CA PRO A 42 10.11 -12.69 2.62
C PRO A 42 8.96 -13.59 2.17
N ASN A 43 8.09 -13.05 1.33
CA ASN A 43 7.13 -13.86 0.59
C ASN A 43 7.81 -14.61 -0.60
N ALA A 44 7.03 -15.41 -1.35
CA ALA A 44 7.57 -16.19 -2.45
C ALA A 44 8.08 -15.36 -3.65
N PHE A 45 7.74 -14.07 -3.70
CA PHE A 45 8.29 -13.12 -4.67
C PHE A 45 9.57 -12.42 -4.17
N GLY A 46 10.05 -12.78 -2.98
CA GLY A 46 11.23 -12.17 -2.37
C GLY A 46 10.96 -10.80 -1.74
N LEU A 47 9.70 -10.42 -1.51
CA LEU A 47 9.33 -9.16 -0.89
C LEU A 47 9.26 -9.32 0.63
N PHE A 48 10.03 -8.48 1.32
CA PHE A 48 10.06 -8.39 2.77
C PHE A 48 9.09 -7.33 3.29
N ASP A 49 8.64 -7.48 4.53
CA ASP A 49 7.91 -6.47 5.31
C ASP A 49 6.64 -5.94 4.62
N THR A 50 6.01 -6.77 3.78
CA THR A 50 4.73 -6.40 3.15
C THR A 50 3.55 -6.50 4.12
N LEU A 51 3.76 -7.11 5.28
CA LEU A 51 2.82 -7.16 6.40
C LEU A 51 3.54 -6.70 7.66
N GLY A 52 2.89 -5.86 8.47
CA GLY A 52 3.47 -5.29 9.68
C GLY A 52 4.57 -4.26 9.38
N ASN A 53 5.36 -3.96 10.36
CA ASN A 53 6.40 -2.94 10.38
C ASN A 53 5.84 -1.52 10.18
N VAL A 54 5.53 -1.11 8.97
CA VAL A 54 4.87 0.16 8.67
C VAL A 54 3.75 -0.02 7.65
N TRP A 55 2.69 0.73 7.79
CA TRP A 55 1.69 0.88 6.75
C TRP A 55 2.32 1.45 5.50
N GLU A 56 2.00 0.90 4.33
CA GLU A 56 2.57 1.34 3.07
C GLU A 56 1.55 2.13 2.24
N TRP A 57 1.93 3.35 1.85
CA TRP A 57 1.13 4.21 1.00
C TRP A 57 0.90 3.57 -0.38
N CYS A 58 -0.36 3.53 -0.80
CA CYS A 58 -0.75 3.28 -2.18
C CYS A 58 -1.24 4.58 -2.83
N TRP A 59 -1.11 4.64 -4.16
CA TRP A 59 -1.56 5.80 -4.93
C TRP A 59 -3.09 5.93 -4.95
N ASP A 60 -3.79 4.83 -4.81
CA ASP A 60 -5.24 4.74 -4.92
C ASP A 60 -5.96 5.53 -3.82
N ARG A 61 -7.13 6.08 -4.15
CA ARG A 61 -8.02 6.68 -3.16
C ARG A 61 -8.79 5.60 -2.40
N LEU A 62 -9.02 5.87 -1.12
CA LEU A 62 -9.76 4.93 -0.26
C LEU A 62 -11.23 4.82 -0.69
N ASP A 63 -11.94 5.93 -0.67
CA ASP A 63 -13.31 6.11 -1.14
C ASP A 63 -13.54 7.62 -1.36
N PRO A 64 -13.45 8.08 -2.62
CA PRO A 64 -13.54 9.50 -2.92
C PRO A 64 -14.87 10.16 -2.52
N ALA A 65 -15.97 9.41 -2.57
CA ALA A 65 -17.28 9.93 -2.22
C ALA A 65 -17.42 10.18 -0.72
N ARG A 66 -16.71 9.37 0.10
CA ARG A 66 -16.84 9.40 1.56
C ARG A 66 -15.69 10.14 2.24
N TYR A 67 -14.48 9.99 1.73
CA TYR A 67 -13.25 10.47 2.38
C TYR A 67 -12.44 11.46 1.53
N GLY A 68 -12.99 11.89 0.38
CA GLY A 68 -12.29 12.84 -0.49
C GLY A 68 -10.95 12.31 -0.98
N ASP A 69 -9.87 13.00 -0.61
CA ASP A 69 -8.52 12.71 -1.11
C ASP A 69 -7.73 11.67 -0.30
N TYR A 70 -8.35 11.03 0.68
CA TYR A 70 -7.68 10.00 1.47
C TYR A 70 -7.10 8.90 0.59
N ARG A 71 -5.85 8.58 0.85
CA ARG A 71 -5.12 7.52 0.16
C ARG A 71 -5.17 6.23 0.95
N VAL A 72 -5.10 5.13 0.22
CA VAL A 72 -5.04 3.80 0.81
C VAL A 72 -3.66 3.56 1.42
N LEU A 73 -3.67 3.00 2.64
CA LEU A 73 -2.51 2.39 3.26
C LEU A 73 -2.78 0.90 3.44
N LYS A 74 -1.73 0.10 3.31
CA LYS A 74 -1.78 -1.36 3.34
C LYS A 74 -0.73 -1.92 4.29
N GLY A 75 -0.94 -3.15 4.74
CA GLY A 75 0.06 -3.99 5.39
C GLY A 75 -0.04 -4.07 6.90
N GLY A 76 -0.56 -3.05 7.58
CA GLY A 76 -0.44 -2.93 9.04
C GLY A 76 0.90 -2.34 9.46
N GLY A 77 1.03 -1.96 10.72
CA GLY A 77 2.24 -1.40 11.31
C GLY A 77 2.75 -2.19 12.52
N TRP A 78 3.89 -1.79 13.03
CA TRP A 78 4.57 -2.43 14.18
C TRP A 78 3.79 -2.36 15.50
N ALA A 79 2.90 -1.39 15.64
CA ALA A 79 2.04 -1.21 16.81
C ALA A 79 0.60 -1.69 16.57
N ASP A 80 0.34 -2.36 15.45
CA ASP A 80 -1.00 -2.82 15.11
C ASP A 80 -1.24 -4.27 15.52
N PRO A 81 -2.49 -4.59 15.87
CA PRO A 81 -2.88 -5.96 16.18
C PRO A 81 -2.85 -6.86 14.93
N GLU A 82 -2.75 -8.14 15.17
CA GLU A 82 -2.69 -9.20 14.17
C GLU A 82 -3.70 -9.05 13.01
N TRP A 83 -4.90 -8.61 13.31
CA TRP A 83 -5.96 -8.50 12.29
C TRP A 83 -5.70 -7.39 11.26
N SER A 84 -4.92 -6.36 11.61
CA SER A 84 -4.49 -5.31 10.68
C SER A 84 -3.49 -5.83 9.64
N CYS A 85 -2.66 -6.81 10.03
CA CYS A 85 -1.61 -7.37 9.20
C CYS A 85 -2.15 -8.47 8.27
N ARG A 86 -3.03 -8.07 7.35
CA ARG A 86 -3.64 -8.91 6.31
C ARG A 86 -3.64 -8.17 4.98
N VAL A 87 -3.43 -8.91 3.91
CA VAL A 87 -3.41 -8.34 2.54
C VAL A 87 -4.69 -7.59 2.19
N GLY A 88 -5.85 -8.05 2.68
CA GLY A 88 -7.15 -7.44 2.40
C GLY A 88 -7.48 -6.19 3.21
N VAL A 89 -6.78 -5.92 4.33
CA VAL A 89 -7.08 -4.77 5.19
C VAL A 89 -6.63 -3.47 4.51
N ARG A 90 -7.44 -2.44 4.68
CA ARG A 90 -7.23 -1.09 4.17
C ARG A 90 -7.33 -0.08 5.30
N ARG A 91 -6.41 0.86 5.36
CA ARG A 91 -6.50 2.09 6.16
C ARG A 91 -6.48 3.27 5.20
N GLY A 92 -7.05 4.39 5.56
CA GLY A 92 -6.98 5.61 4.77
C GLY A 92 -6.45 6.76 5.58
N ASN A 93 -5.68 7.62 4.92
CA ASN A 93 -5.24 8.87 5.54
C ASN A 93 -5.15 10.00 4.50
N ALA A 94 -5.13 11.25 4.99
CA ALA A 94 -4.91 12.42 4.15
C ALA A 94 -3.52 12.34 3.49
N PRO A 95 -3.36 12.79 2.24
CA PRO A 95 -2.08 12.67 1.51
C PRO A 95 -0.91 13.38 2.19
N ASP A 96 -1.18 14.41 2.96
CA ASP A 96 -0.22 15.23 3.68
C ASP A 96 -0.01 14.79 5.15
N ALA A 97 -0.69 13.73 5.58
CA ALA A 97 -0.57 13.22 6.94
C ALA A 97 0.84 12.69 7.20
N ARG A 98 1.37 13.07 8.36
CA ARG A 98 2.64 12.56 8.87
C ARG A 98 2.34 11.66 10.06
N VAL A 99 2.54 10.37 9.87
CA VAL A 99 2.29 9.35 10.88
C VAL A 99 3.53 8.49 11.05
N GLU A 100 3.83 8.12 12.29
CA GLU A 100 5.06 7.42 12.65
C GLU A 100 5.09 5.96 12.20
N ASP A 101 3.93 5.41 11.91
CA ASP A 101 3.71 4.03 11.50
C ASP A 101 3.48 3.86 9.99
N ALA A 102 3.75 4.92 9.18
CA ALA A 102 3.57 4.86 7.74
C ALA A 102 4.86 5.09 6.96
N GLY A 103 5.03 4.31 5.92
CA GLY A 103 6.12 4.36 4.97
C GLY A 103 5.64 4.13 3.56
N PHE A 104 6.53 3.76 2.67
CA PHE A 104 6.18 3.47 1.28
C PHE A 104 7.13 2.44 0.68
N ARG A 105 6.64 1.79 -0.37
CA ARG A 105 7.41 0.89 -1.22
C ARG A 105 7.47 1.44 -2.63
N VAL A 106 8.67 1.56 -3.18
CA VAL A 106 8.86 1.99 -4.57
C VAL A 106 8.45 0.85 -5.51
N ALA A 107 7.58 1.17 -6.46
CA ALA A 107 7.23 0.29 -7.57
C ALA A 107 7.74 0.88 -8.88
N ARG A 108 8.23 0.02 -9.78
CA ARG A 108 8.62 0.39 -11.13
C ARG A 108 7.85 -0.48 -12.11
N GLY A 109 7.05 0.15 -12.95
CA GLY A 109 6.32 -0.50 -14.02
C GLY A 109 6.41 0.32 -15.31
N PRO A 110 5.93 -0.21 -16.44
CA PRO A 110 5.75 0.57 -17.63
C PRO A 110 4.77 1.73 -17.35
N VAL A 111 5.06 2.89 -17.90
CA VAL A 111 4.10 4.00 -17.88
C VAL A 111 2.94 3.60 -18.77
N ALA A 112 1.71 3.62 -18.23
CA ALA A 112 0.53 3.35 -19.02
C ALA A 112 0.41 4.40 -20.14
N THR A 113 0.24 3.95 -21.37
CA THR A 113 -0.10 4.84 -22.48
C THR A 113 -1.56 5.26 -22.39
N ASP A 114 -1.92 6.36 -23.01
CA ASP A 114 -3.31 6.87 -23.00
C ASP A 114 -4.33 5.87 -23.55
N ASP A 115 -3.88 4.91 -24.37
CA ASP A 115 -4.71 3.88 -24.99
C ASP A 115 -4.94 2.65 -24.08
N GLU A 116 -4.23 2.55 -22.96
CA GLU A 116 -4.27 1.41 -22.04
C GLU A 116 -5.06 1.70 -20.74
N LEU A 117 -6.09 2.53 -20.83
CA LEU A 117 -6.89 2.97 -19.69
C LEU A 117 -7.51 1.84 -18.87
N ASP A 118 -7.78 0.69 -19.49
CA ASP A 118 -8.54 -0.41 -18.88
C ASP A 118 -7.68 -1.55 -18.32
N GLY A 119 -6.38 -1.46 -18.33
CA GLY A 119 -5.55 -2.56 -17.81
C GLY A 119 -4.05 -2.32 -17.81
N GLY A 120 -3.62 -1.13 -18.19
CA GLY A 120 -2.20 -0.79 -18.21
C GLY A 120 -1.56 -0.86 -16.83
N GLN A 121 -0.36 -1.43 -16.78
CA GLN A 121 0.47 -1.37 -15.58
C GLN A 121 1.22 -0.03 -15.55
N GLY A 122 1.32 0.54 -14.37
CA GLY A 122 2.02 1.80 -14.15
C GLY A 122 1.07 2.97 -13.89
N TRP A 123 1.66 4.14 -13.66
CA TRP A 123 0.92 5.35 -13.37
C TRP A 123 0.72 6.20 -14.63
N SER A 124 -0.51 6.68 -14.82
CA SER A 124 -0.85 7.69 -15.78
C SER A 124 -1.86 8.63 -15.14
N GLU A 125 -1.62 9.95 -15.22
CA GLU A 125 -2.53 10.96 -14.69
C GLU A 125 -3.94 10.79 -15.26
N ARG A 126 -4.05 10.52 -16.55
CA ARG A 126 -5.33 10.33 -17.23
C ARG A 126 -6.07 9.07 -16.78
N ALA A 127 -5.35 7.95 -16.68
CA ALA A 127 -5.93 6.69 -16.21
C ALA A 127 -6.39 6.81 -14.76
N ASP A 128 -5.62 7.50 -13.92
CA ASP A 128 -5.94 7.68 -12.51
C ASP A 128 -7.13 8.63 -12.31
N ARG A 129 -7.21 9.72 -13.11
CA ARG A 129 -8.39 10.58 -13.16
C ARG A 129 -9.64 9.81 -13.53
N HIS A 130 -9.54 8.94 -14.54
CA HIS A 130 -10.66 8.12 -14.99
C HIS A 130 -11.10 7.13 -13.92
N ARG A 131 -10.17 6.35 -13.37
CA ARG A 131 -10.46 5.37 -12.28
C ARG A 131 -11.09 6.03 -11.05
N ALA A 132 -10.62 7.20 -10.67
CA ALA A 132 -11.12 7.94 -9.53
C ALA A 132 -12.29 8.88 -9.85
N SER A 133 -12.78 8.89 -11.08
CA SER A 133 -13.88 9.75 -11.55
C SER A 133 -13.65 11.25 -11.29
N ILE A 134 -12.40 11.71 -11.37
CA ILE A 134 -12.03 13.09 -11.08
C ILE A 134 -12.37 13.99 -12.26
N ARG A 135 -13.21 14.97 -12.01
CA ARG A 135 -13.54 16.05 -12.93
C ARG A 135 -12.98 17.36 -12.37
N GLY A 136 -11.93 17.89 -12.98
CA GLY A 136 -11.31 19.13 -12.52
C GLY A 136 -9.83 19.01 -12.21
N PRO A 137 -9.22 20.01 -11.56
CA PRO A 137 -7.81 19.95 -11.20
C PRO A 137 -7.52 18.78 -10.24
N LEU A 138 -6.33 18.22 -10.33
CA LEU A 138 -5.89 17.20 -9.38
C LEU A 138 -5.74 17.81 -7.99
N PRO A 139 -6.15 17.08 -6.95
CA PRO A 139 -5.88 17.49 -5.59
C PRO A 139 -4.38 17.60 -5.29
N VAL A 140 -4.03 18.45 -4.32
CA VAL A 140 -2.65 18.60 -3.86
C VAL A 140 -2.11 17.23 -3.40
N GLY A 141 -0.89 16.90 -3.81
CA GLY A 141 -0.25 15.62 -3.49
C GLY A 141 -0.68 14.44 -4.37
N TRP A 142 -1.51 14.69 -5.37
CA TRP A 142 -1.91 13.65 -6.31
C TRP A 142 -0.91 13.44 -7.46
N THR A 143 -0.19 14.44 -7.87
CA THR A 143 0.80 14.33 -8.95
C THR A 143 2.06 13.65 -8.44
N PRO A 144 2.67 12.73 -9.24
CA PRO A 144 4.01 12.25 -8.91
C PRO A 144 4.98 13.42 -8.86
N LEU A 145 5.96 13.31 -8.00
CA LEU A 145 7.10 14.21 -8.01
C LEU A 145 7.84 14.00 -9.34
N THR A 146 7.87 15.02 -10.18
CA THR A 146 8.69 15.05 -11.40
C THR A 146 10.15 15.30 -11.05
#